data_e344d40c8d85fee85e203e60eb6f2db4
#
_entry.id   e344d40c8d85fee85e203e60eb6f2db4
#
_cell.length_a   1.000
_cell.length_b   1.000
_cell.length_c   1.000
_cell.angle_alpha   90.00
_cell.angle_beta   90.00
_cell.angle_gamma   90.00
#
_symmetry.space_group_name_H-M   'P 1'
#
loop_
_entity.id
_entity.type
_entity.pdbx_description
1 polymer ?
#
loop_
_entity_poly.entity_id
_entity_poly.type
_entity_poly.pdbx_seq_one_letter_code
_entity_poly.pdbx_strand_id
1 'polypeptide(L)'
;MIEWGISAGAHDASITVVDGEEILFASHSERFSGQKNDAWLNNQIINEALKFGQPTKIHWYERPAFRTVRRLWAGQGFQHFFPSKHMKKCYNIDVPFEYAGHHESHAAAGFYTSNFDEATVLVIDAIGELDTASIWKCSGSKMKKLWSMKYPQSLGLFYSAMTDRVGLKPNEDEYILMGMVAYGDPEKYYTGVRGLWEHENLHRGCRSWRHTDNDLDIYSVAAATQKVYEEEFEKLLILAAEMTDSNNLVLMGGCALNCSANHIATKYFNDIWIMPNPGDAGSSLGAIAANNRKKLKWTGPYLGKSMGGKYPIEKLLTELHSSGIVGVANGPAEFGPRALGNRSLLADPRGNDIKDRVNEIKKRQKFRPFAPVIMAEHASKYFDLPVEESPYMQFTARCKYPDLFPAIVHADGTSRVQTVTWEQHPELYNLLHTWYLDTGCPMLLNTSLNVKGKPMVNSEKDADDFEQMYGVKVFS
;
A
#
# COMPACT_ATOMS: atom_id res chain seq x y z
N MET A 1 -23.77 3.91 15.81
CA MET A 1 -23.59 5.40 15.78
C MET A 1 -22.52 5.69 14.75
N ILE A 2 -22.87 6.43 13.70
CA ILE A 2 -21.96 6.65 12.56
C ILE A 2 -20.83 7.57 12.96
N GLU A 3 -19.59 7.09 12.80
CA GLU A 3 -18.37 7.86 13.01
C GLU A 3 -17.54 7.86 11.73
N TRP A 4 -16.91 9.00 11.45
CA TRP A 4 -16.04 9.14 10.30
C TRP A 4 -14.59 9.33 10.76
N GLY A 5 -13.68 8.59 10.12
CA GLY A 5 -12.25 8.84 10.22
C GLY A 5 -11.74 9.52 8.96
N ILE A 6 -10.86 10.50 9.11
CA ILE A 6 -10.33 11.28 8.00
C ILE A 6 -8.80 11.40 8.10
N SER A 7 -8.14 11.06 7.00
CA SER A 7 -6.75 11.43 6.73
C SER A 7 -6.73 12.40 5.55
N ALA A 8 -6.22 13.62 5.74
CA ALA A 8 -6.14 14.60 4.66
C ALA A 8 -5.16 15.75 4.98
N GLY A 9 -4.80 16.49 3.94
CA GLY A 9 -4.00 17.70 4.03
C GLY A 9 -2.50 17.49 3.84
N ALA A 10 -2.02 16.27 3.56
CA ALA A 10 -0.64 15.97 3.18
C ALA A 10 -0.60 15.35 1.77
N HIS A 11 -0.82 14.07 1.65
CA HIS A 11 -1.03 13.30 0.43
C HIS A 11 -2.01 12.17 0.75
N ASP A 12 -2.55 11.50 -0.27
CA ASP A 12 -3.42 10.33 -0.15
C ASP A 12 -4.61 10.50 0.79
N ALA A 13 -5.38 11.59 0.60
CA ALA A 13 -6.56 11.81 1.43
C ALA A 13 -7.54 10.64 1.34
N SER A 14 -8.13 10.29 2.48
CA SER A 14 -9.05 9.17 2.62
C SER A 14 -10.11 9.44 3.67
N ILE A 15 -11.21 8.70 3.57
CA ILE A 15 -12.29 8.68 4.54
C ILE A 15 -12.66 7.24 4.86
N THR A 16 -12.99 6.98 6.12
CA THR A 16 -13.56 5.73 6.61
C THR A 16 -14.84 6.02 7.37
N VAL A 17 -15.88 5.22 7.15
CA VAL A 17 -17.17 5.29 7.84
C VAL A 17 -17.37 4.01 8.62
N VAL A 18 -17.68 4.13 9.92
CA VAL A 18 -17.97 2.98 10.78
C VAL A 18 -19.28 3.15 11.51
N ASP A 19 -19.95 2.04 11.85
CA ASP A 19 -21.04 1.96 12.83
C ASP A 19 -20.66 0.96 13.92
N GLY A 20 -20.27 1.47 15.08
CA GLY A 20 -19.75 0.64 16.16
C GLY A 20 -18.41 -0.03 15.78
N GLU A 21 -18.43 -1.33 15.52
CA GLU A 21 -17.25 -2.12 15.09
C GLU A 21 -17.26 -2.43 13.60
N GLU A 22 -18.39 -2.21 12.91
CA GLU A 22 -18.55 -2.50 11.49
C GLU A 22 -17.96 -1.40 10.62
N ILE A 23 -17.06 -1.74 9.70
CA ILE A 23 -16.53 -0.83 8.70
C ILE A 23 -17.49 -0.83 7.52
N LEU A 24 -18.22 0.28 7.32
CA LEU A 24 -19.23 0.37 6.26
C LEU A 24 -18.67 0.86 4.94
N PHE A 25 -17.64 1.71 4.98
CA PHE A 25 -17.02 2.29 3.79
C PHE A 25 -15.62 2.79 4.12
N ALA A 26 -14.67 2.58 3.21
CA ALA A 26 -13.37 3.24 3.25
C ALA A 26 -12.82 3.44 1.84
N SER A 27 -12.34 4.65 1.52
CA SER A 27 -11.81 4.94 0.19
C SER A 27 -10.83 6.10 0.17
N HIS A 28 -10.02 6.14 -0.89
CA HIS A 28 -9.10 7.22 -1.21
C HIS A 28 -9.79 8.31 -2.04
N SER A 29 -9.46 9.57 -1.77
CA SER A 29 -9.98 10.72 -2.52
C SER A 29 -9.58 10.68 -4.00
N GLU A 30 -8.37 10.21 -4.31
CA GLU A 30 -7.85 10.08 -5.67
C GLU A 30 -8.77 9.28 -6.61
N ARG A 31 -9.49 8.26 -6.06
CA ARG A 31 -10.43 7.42 -6.82
C ARG A 31 -11.61 8.21 -7.37
N PHE A 32 -11.98 9.30 -6.69
CA PHE A 32 -13.12 10.16 -7.03
C PHE A 32 -12.70 11.40 -7.80
N SER A 33 -11.55 11.99 -7.47
CA SER A 33 -11.04 13.19 -8.18
C SER A 33 -10.35 12.87 -9.51
N GLY A 34 -9.91 11.62 -9.71
CA GLY A 34 -9.04 11.26 -10.84
C GLY A 34 -7.62 11.81 -10.74
N GLN A 35 -7.28 12.45 -9.63
CA GLN A 35 -5.97 13.04 -9.35
C GLN A 35 -5.18 12.12 -8.42
N LYS A 36 -4.05 11.61 -8.91
CA LYS A 36 -3.15 10.73 -8.14
C LYS A 36 -2.62 11.45 -6.90
N ASN A 37 -2.61 10.74 -5.75
CA ASN A 37 -2.17 11.23 -4.44
C ASN A 37 -2.88 12.52 -4.01
N ASP A 38 -4.20 12.63 -4.30
CA ASP A 38 -5.00 13.81 -3.92
C ASP A 38 -4.89 14.06 -2.41
N ALA A 39 -4.41 15.25 -2.04
CA ALA A 39 -4.19 15.62 -0.66
C ALA A 39 -5.47 16.00 0.09
N TRP A 40 -6.58 16.22 -0.63
CA TRP A 40 -7.82 16.72 -0.05
C TRP A 40 -9.00 15.83 -0.38
N LEU A 41 -9.99 15.83 0.53
CA LEU A 41 -11.29 15.25 0.21
C LEU A 41 -11.99 16.12 -0.85
N ASN A 42 -12.87 15.50 -1.63
CA ASN A 42 -13.72 16.15 -2.62
C ASN A 42 -15.19 15.84 -2.37
N ASN A 43 -16.07 16.60 -3.01
CA ASN A 43 -17.52 16.43 -2.83
C ASN A 43 -18.03 15.03 -3.22
N GLN A 44 -17.35 14.36 -4.16
CA GLN A 44 -17.80 13.06 -4.63
C GLN A 44 -17.58 11.98 -3.56
N ILE A 45 -16.40 11.94 -2.91
CA ILE A 45 -16.14 10.97 -1.83
C ILE A 45 -16.98 11.29 -0.58
N ILE A 46 -17.22 12.59 -0.27
CA ILE A 46 -18.11 13.01 0.83
C ILE A 46 -19.54 12.52 0.56
N ASN A 47 -20.05 12.73 -0.67
CA ASN A 47 -21.39 12.28 -1.04
C ASN A 47 -21.51 10.75 -1.01
N GLU A 48 -20.44 10.02 -1.36
CA GLU A 48 -20.43 8.56 -1.24
C GLU A 48 -20.49 8.12 0.22
N ALA A 49 -19.66 8.73 1.10
CA ALA A 49 -19.66 8.45 2.54
C ALA A 49 -21.03 8.76 3.21
N LEU A 50 -21.69 9.83 2.78
CA LEU A 50 -23.03 10.21 3.28
C LEU A 50 -24.11 9.17 2.99
N LYS A 51 -23.95 8.29 1.99
CA LYS A 51 -24.89 7.19 1.74
C LYS A 51 -24.96 6.19 2.89
N PHE A 52 -23.88 6.08 3.67
CA PHE A 52 -23.79 5.22 4.84
C PHE A 52 -24.26 5.92 6.14
N GLY A 53 -24.49 7.23 6.10
CA GLY A 53 -25.05 8.03 7.18
C GLY A 53 -24.27 9.29 7.49
N GLN A 54 -24.95 10.23 8.11
CA GLN A 54 -24.35 11.48 8.63
C GLN A 54 -23.44 11.15 9.82
N PRO A 55 -22.21 11.71 9.88
CA PRO A 55 -21.34 11.50 11.02
C PRO A 55 -21.91 12.16 12.28
N THR A 56 -21.81 11.45 13.38
CA THR A 56 -22.08 12.02 14.72
C THR A 56 -20.80 12.55 15.35
N LYS A 57 -19.65 12.08 14.86
CA LYS A 57 -18.31 12.47 15.28
C LYS A 57 -17.32 12.25 14.13
N ILE A 58 -16.27 13.07 14.09
CA ILE A 58 -15.12 12.90 13.16
C ILE A 58 -13.84 12.66 13.95
N HIS A 59 -13.07 11.66 13.52
CA HIS A 59 -11.75 11.34 14.00
C HIS A 59 -10.72 11.76 12.94
N TRP A 60 -9.74 12.59 13.33
CA TRP A 60 -8.70 13.10 12.44
C TRP A 60 -7.36 12.43 12.77
N TYR A 61 -6.62 12.00 11.76
CA TYR A 61 -5.46 11.10 11.85
C TYR A 61 -4.18 11.70 12.42
N GLU A 62 -4.08 13.04 12.55
CA GLU A 62 -2.92 13.73 13.13
C GLU A 62 -3.36 14.92 13.98
N ARG A 63 -2.48 15.36 14.89
CA ARG A 63 -2.74 16.51 15.75
C ARG A 63 -2.22 17.80 15.07
N PRO A 64 -3.08 18.75 14.67
CA PRO A 64 -2.70 19.92 13.89
C PRO A 64 -1.63 20.80 14.54
N ALA A 65 -1.59 20.88 15.88
CA ALA A 65 -0.58 21.64 16.60
C ALA A 65 0.84 21.07 16.41
N PHE A 66 0.99 19.75 16.51
CA PHE A 66 2.29 19.08 16.29
C PHE A 66 2.76 19.18 14.85
N ARG A 67 1.83 19.07 13.89
CA ARG A 67 2.13 19.33 12.48
C ARG A 67 2.67 20.75 12.27
N THR A 68 2.05 21.74 12.90
CA THR A 68 2.51 23.14 12.82
C THR A 68 3.94 23.28 13.38
N VAL A 69 4.23 22.68 14.53
CA VAL A 69 5.59 22.69 15.14
C VAL A 69 6.62 22.03 14.20
N ARG A 70 6.27 20.87 13.62
CA ARG A 70 7.15 20.19 12.66
C ARG A 70 7.46 21.08 11.44
N ARG A 71 6.45 21.72 10.87
CA ARG A 71 6.62 22.61 9.70
C ARG A 71 7.59 23.76 10.01
N LEU A 72 7.46 24.38 11.19
CA LEU A 72 8.39 25.41 11.63
C LEU A 72 9.82 24.87 11.78
N TRP A 73 9.99 23.71 12.40
CA TRP A 73 11.30 23.07 12.57
C TRP A 73 11.94 22.68 11.22
N ALA A 74 11.13 22.19 10.29
CA ALA A 74 11.58 21.83 8.93
C ALA A 74 11.84 23.07 8.02
N GLY A 75 11.62 24.28 8.51
CA GLY A 75 11.80 25.51 7.71
C GLY A 75 10.73 25.74 6.66
N GLN A 76 9.56 25.10 6.79
CA GLN A 76 8.43 25.17 5.84
C GLN A 76 7.47 26.34 6.14
N GLY A 77 7.79 27.19 7.12
CA GLY A 77 6.98 28.32 7.53
C GLY A 77 5.80 27.93 8.44
N PHE A 78 5.15 28.98 9.00
CA PHE A 78 3.99 28.81 9.88
C PHE A 78 2.74 28.59 9.03
N GLN A 79 2.08 27.46 9.22
CA GLN A 79 0.75 27.19 8.67
C GLN A 79 -0.02 26.35 9.67
N HIS A 80 -1.03 26.94 10.29
CA HIS A 80 -1.93 26.21 11.16
C HIS A 80 -3.21 25.88 10.42
N PHE A 81 -3.55 24.59 10.38
CA PHE A 81 -4.76 24.09 9.73
C PHE A 81 -5.79 23.68 10.79
N PHE A 82 -7.02 24.06 10.57
CA PHE A 82 -8.16 23.74 11.45
C PHE A 82 -9.12 22.77 10.75
N PRO A 83 -8.97 21.44 10.92
CA PRO A 83 -9.80 20.45 10.24
C PRO A 83 -11.31 20.68 10.43
N SER A 84 -11.76 20.95 11.64
CA SER A 84 -13.20 21.19 11.92
C SER A 84 -13.76 22.39 11.16
N LYS A 85 -13.03 23.50 11.12
CA LYS A 85 -13.42 24.67 10.33
C LYS A 85 -13.44 24.37 8.82
N HIS A 86 -12.51 23.57 8.36
CA HIS A 86 -12.45 23.14 6.95
C HIS A 86 -13.68 22.29 6.60
N MET A 87 -14.00 21.26 7.39
CA MET A 87 -15.16 20.41 7.16
C MET A 87 -16.48 21.19 7.19
N LYS A 88 -16.63 22.11 8.15
CA LYS A 88 -17.80 22.99 8.22
C LYS A 88 -17.91 23.91 7.00
N LYS A 89 -16.80 24.55 6.58
CA LYS A 89 -16.79 25.50 5.47
C LYS A 89 -17.00 24.83 4.11
N CYS A 90 -16.31 23.71 3.87
CA CYS A 90 -16.28 23.09 2.54
C CYS A 90 -17.43 22.09 2.32
N TYR A 91 -17.89 21.42 3.38
CA TYR A 91 -18.85 20.30 3.27
C TYR A 91 -20.10 20.48 4.14
N ASN A 92 -20.20 21.59 4.86
CA ASN A 92 -21.31 21.87 5.79
C ASN A 92 -21.50 20.80 6.88
N ILE A 93 -20.38 20.17 7.32
CA ILE A 93 -20.36 19.17 8.38
C ILE A 93 -19.81 19.82 9.66
N ASP A 94 -20.67 19.94 10.67
CA ASP A 94 -20.38 20.60 11.96
C ASP A 94 -20.70 19.65 13.11
N VAL A 95 -19.76 18.80 13.44
CA VAL A 95 -19.86 17.76 14.47
C VAL A 95 -18.63 17.77 15.36
N PRO A 96 -18.64 17.14 16.55
CA PRO A 96 -17.46 16.98 17.39
C PRO A 96 -16.28 16.33 16.64
N PHE A 97 -15.07 16.82 16.93
CA PHE A 97 -13.81 16.32 16.40
C PHE A 97 -12.93 15.73 17.50
N GLU A 98 -12.36 14.56 17.24
CA GLU A 98 -11.30 13.98 18.03
C GLU A 98 -10.04 13.82 17.17
N TYR A 99 -8.85 13.98 17.77
CA TYR A 99 -7.57 13.93 17.08
C TYR A 99 -6.75 12.76 17.63
N ALA A 100 -6.30 11.89 16.77
CA ALA A 100 -5.30 10.87 17.12
C ALA A 100 -3.89 11.36 16.76
N GLY A 101 -2.85 10.80 17.37
CA GLY A 101 -1.50 11.03 16.91
C GLY A 101 -1.23 10.29 15.59
N HIS A 102 -0.38 10.83 14.71
CA HIS A 102 -0.13 10.25 13.38
C HIS A 102 0.32 8.78 13.47
N HIS A 103 1.45 8.51 14.16
CA HIS A 103 1.91 7.12 14.36
C HIS A 103 0.96 6.28 15.23
N GLU A 104 0.18 6.91 16.09
CA GLU A 104 -0.86 6.24 16.87
C GLU A 104 -2.00 5.76 15.95
N SER A 105 -2.38 6.57 14.96
CA SER A 105 -3.37 6.18 13.94
C SER A 105 -2.88 5.00 13.10
N HIS A 106 -1.64 5.03 12.61
CA HIS A 106 -1.06 3.87 11.92
C HIS A 106 -1.07 2.61 12.79
N ALA A 107 -0.56 2.72 14.03
CA ALA A 107 -0.50 1.58 14.94
C ALA A 107 -1.89 1.00 15.24
N ALA A 108 -2.87 1.87 15.46
CA ALA A 108 -4.25 1.47 15.72
C ALA A 108 -4.92 0.85 14.49
N ALA A 109 -4.68 1.39 13.28
CA ALA A 109 -5.20 0.80 12.04
C ALA A 109 -4.76 -0.65 11.89
N GLY A 110 -3.47 -0.92 12.07
CA GLY A 110 -2.95 -2.27 11.97
C GLY A 110 -3.40 -3.19 13.10
N PHE A 111 -3.26 -2.75 14.35
CA PHE A 111 -3.55 -3.61 15.51
C PHE A 111 -5.04 -3.94 15.63
N TYR A 112 -5.92 -2.96 15.48
CA TYR A 112 -7.36 -3.18 15.66
C TYR A 112 -8.07 -3.81 14.47
N THR A 113 -7.38 -3.99 13.33
CA THR A 113 -7.86 -4.80 12.20
C THR A 113 -7.20 -6.18 12.14
N SER A 114 -6.14 -6.43 12.92
CA SER A 114 -5.53 -7.75 13.01
C SER A 114 -6.35 -8.70 13.87
N ASN A 115 -6.09 -10.00 13.74
CA ASN A 115 -6.68 -11.03 14.61
C ASN A 115 -5.91 -11.21 15.94
N PHE A 116 -4.87 -10.40 16.21
CA PHE A 116 -4.03 -10.53 17.39
C PHE A 116 -4.66 -9.88 18.62
N ASP A 117 -4.73 -10.60 19.74
CA ASP A 117 -5.10 -10.03 21.03
C ASP A 117 -3.96 -9.21 21.64
N GLU A 118 -2.71 -9.60 21.32
CA GLU A 118 -1.49 -8.84 21.62
C GLU A 118 -0.51 -8.87 20.47
N ALA A 119 0.20 -7.79 20.27
CA ALA A 119 1.22 -7.67 19.23
C ALA A 119 2.24 -6.59 19.56
N THR A 120 3.45 -6.77 19.00
CA THR A 120 4.38 -5.69 18.73
C THR A 120 3.88 -4.94 17.49
N VAL A 121 3.75 -3.61 17.57
CA VAL A 121 3.45 -2.81 16.39
C VAL A 121 4.67 -1.96 16.06
N LEU A 122 5.19 -2.12 14.85
CA LEU A 122 6.26 -1.32 14.28
C LEU A 122 5.67 -0.42 13.19
N VAL A 123 5.75 0.89 13.40
CA VAL A 123 5.36 1.90 12.40
C VAL A 123 6.62 2.53 11.83
N ILE A 124 6.78 2.51 10.50
CA ILE A 124 7.91 3.17 9.81
C ILE A 124 7.34 4.01 8.67
N ASP A 125 7.56 5.31 8.76
CA ASP A 125 7.00 6.27 7.82
C ASP A 125 8.02 7.34 7.41
N ALA A 126 7.61 8.26 6.52
CA ALA A 126 8.45 9.39 6.16
C ALA A 126 8.53 10.39 7.33
N ILE A 127 7.43 11.00 7.70
CA ILE A 127 7.32 11.87 8.88
C ILE A 127 5.86 11.93 9.35
N GLY A 128 5.59 11.44 10.55
CA GLY A 128 4.30 11.61 11.23
C GLY A 128 4.41 12.53 12.44
N GLU A 129 3.91 13.75 12.35
CA GLU A 129 4.15 14.79 13.37
C GLU A 129 5.67 15.01 13.57
N LEU A 130 6.30 14.35 14.55
CA LEU A 130 7.75 14.38 14.81
C LEU A 130 8.38 12.99 14.75
N ASP A 131 7.57 11.94 14.73
CA ASP A 131 8.03 10.55 14.67
C ASP A 131 8.27 10.14 13.20
N THR A 132 9.26 9.29 12.97
CA THR A 132 9.58 8.69 11.67
C THR A 132 9.59 7.18 11.73
N ALA A 133 9.85 6.61 12.93
CA ALA A 133 9.56 5.22 13.27
C ALA A 133 9.09 5.16 14.72
N SER A 134 8.29 4.16 15.09
CA SER A 134 7.85 3.95 16.47
C SER A 134 7.49 2.49 16.74
N ILE A 135 7.79 2.05 17.98
CA ILE A 135 7.51 0.71 18.46
C ILE A 135 6.48 0.80 19.57
N TRP A 136 5.45 -0.03 19.47
CA TRP A 136 4.34 -0.08 20.41
C TRP A 136 4.13 -1.49 20.92
N LYS A 137 3.78 -1.62 22.22
CA LYS A 137 3.21 -2.84 22.80
C LYS A 137 1.71 -2.67 22.87
N CYS A 138 0.98 -3.54 22.18
CA CYS A 138 -0.48 -3.51 22.11
C CYS A 138 -1.07 -4.79 22.70
N SER A 139 -2.11 -4.67 23.55
CA SER A 139 -2.82 -5.81 24.13
C SER A 139 -4.24 -5.38 24.51
N GLY A 140 -5.25 -6.03 23.92
CA GLY A 140 -6.65 -5.66 24.09
C GLY A 140 -6.91 -4.19 23.71
N SER A 141 -7.43 -3.38 24.64
CA SER A 141 -7.64 -1.94 24.44
C SER A 141 -6.43 -1.05 24.74
N LYS A 142 -5.30 -1.65 25.16
CA LYS A 142 -4.11 -0.90 25.56
C LYS A 142 -3.12 -0.83 24.43
N MET A 143 -2.70 0.40 24.11
CA MET A 143 -1.60 0.68 23.19
C MET A 143 -0.58 1.57 23.89
N LYS A 144 0.65 1.10 24.03
CA LYS A 144 1.73 1.84 24.69
C LYS A 144 2.91 2.00 23.74
N LYS A 145 3.24 3.24 23.39
CA LYS A 145 4.47 3.55 22.67
C LYS A 145 5.66 3.33 23.59
N LEU A 146 6.60 2.50 23.18
CA LEU A 146 7.80 2.16 23.92
C LEU A 146 9.00 2.98 23.45
N TRP A 147 9.10 3.21 22.14
CA TRP A 147 10.22 3.89 21.51
C TRP A 147 9.78 4.65 20.26
N SER A 148 10.54 5.66 19.86
CA SER A 148 10.40 6.29 18.57
C SER A 148 11.68 6.94 18.07
N MET A 149 11.91 6.81 16.76
CA MET A 149 12.86 7.61 15.99
C MET A 149 12.23 8.95 15.65
N LYS A 150 13.03 10.01 15.69
CA LYS A 150 12.54 11.37 15.44
C LYS A 150 13.16 11.97 14.18
N TYR A 151 12.41 12.85 13.55
CA TYR A 151 12.93 13.77 12.54
C TYR A 151 14.21 14.48 13.06
N PRO A 152 15.29 14.62 12.27
CA PRO A 152 15.35 14.42 10.81
C PRO A 152 15.70 12.99 10.34
N GLN A 153 16.07 12.07 11.25
CA GLN A 153 16.36 10.69 10.88
C GLN A 153 15.07 10.00 10.41
N SER A 154 15.06 9.45 9.20
CA SER A 154 13.87 8.81 8.63
C SER A 154 14.20 7.85 7.51
N LEU A 155 13.78 6.60 7.67
CA LEU A 155 13.96 5.57 6.65
C LEU A 155 13.07 5.84 5.41
N GLY A 156 11.87 6.38 5.61
CA GLY A 156 10.99 6.78 4.51
C GLY A 156 11.54 7.96 3.72
N LEU A 157 12.03 9.02 4.40
CA LEU A 157 12.67 10.15 3.71
C LEU A 157 13.97 9.75 2.99
N PHE A 158 14.73 8.81 3.55
CA PHE A 158 15.91 8.25 2.89
C PHE A 158 15.51 7.62 1.55
N TYR A 159 14.50 6.74 1.58
CA TYR A 159 14.06 6.05 0.37
C TYR A 159 13.50 7.03 -0.68
N SER A 160 12.69 8.01 -0.26
CA SER A 160 12.17 9.06 -1.14
C SER A 160 13.26 9.97 -1.71
N ALA A 161 14.27 10.36 -0.91
CA ALA A 161 15.41 11.15 -1.39
C ALA A 161 16.23 10.39 -2.46
N MET A 162 16.42 9.09 -2.28
CA MET A 162 17.10 8.24 -3.27
C MET A 162 16.23 8.02 -4.51
N THR A 163 14.90 7.99 -4.37
CA THR A 163 13.95 7.97 -5.49
C THR A 163 14.12 9.24 -6.36
N ASP A 164 14.19 10.44 -5.75
CA ASP A 164 14.50 11.69 -6.47
C ASP A 164 15.90 11.65 -7.11
N ARG A 165 16.87 11.06 -6.43
CA ARG A 165 18.27 10.99 -6.91
C ARG A 165 18.43 10.21 -8.20
N VAL A 166 17.64 9.16 -8.41
CA VAL A 166 17.64 8.37 -9.65
C VAL A 166 16.71 8.94 -10.74
N GLY A 167 16.15 10.14 -10.51
CA GLY A 167 15.29 10.84 -11.48
C GLY A 167 13.83 10.40 -11.48
N LEU A 168 13.38 9.73 -10.42
CA LEU A 168 11.99 9.34 -10.20
C LEU A 168 11.29 10.36 -9.29
N LYS A 169 9.96 10.30 -9.24
CA LYS A 169 9.15 11.22 -8.43
C LYS A 169 9.04 10.74 -6.99
N PRO A 170 9.58 11.46 -5.99
CA PRO A 170 9.46 11.08 -4.59
C PRO A 170 8.00 11.13 -4.12
N ASN A 171 7.65 10.27 -3.17
CA ASN A 171 6.30 10.00 -2.66
C ASN A 171 5.31 9.41 -3.70
N GLU A 172 5.81 8.98 -4.87
CA GLU A 172 4.99 8.33 -5.89
C GLU A 172 5.65 7.12 -6.53
N ASP A 173 6.96 7.18 -6.80
CA ASP A 173 7.69 6.21 -7.64
C ASP A 173 8.64 5.30 -6.83
N GLU A 174 8.58 5.28 -5.50
CA GLU A 174 9.43 4.41 -4.65
C GLU A 174 9.33 2.95 -5.05
N TYR A 175 8.15 2.49 -5.46
CA TYR A 175 7.95 1.14 -5.95
C TYR A 175 8.65 0.87 -7.30
N ILE A 176 8.99 1.91 -8.08
CA ILE A 176 9.80 1.78 -9.30
C ILE A 176 11.27 1.61 -8.89
N LEU A 177 11.76 2.43 -7.95
CA LEU A 177 13.10 2.28 -7.39
C LEU A 177 13.29 0.85 -6.85
N MET A 178 12.34 0.33 -6.06
CA MET A 178 12.37 -1.05 -5.58
C MET A 178 12.45 -2.07 -6.72
N GLY A 179 11.76 -1.82 -7.84
CA GLY A 179 11.84 -2.66 -9.03
C GLY A 179 13.17 -2.53 -9.83
N MET A 180 13.95 -1.47 -9.64
CA MET A 180 15.26 -1.30 -10.28
C MET A 180 16.36 -2.11 -9.59
N VAL A 181 16.18 -2.48 -8.34
CA VAL A 181 17.17 -3.16 -7.47
C VAL A 181 17.76 -4.39 -8.14
N ALA A 182 16.94 -5.21 -8.80
CA ALA A 182 17.36 -6.47 -9.43
C ALA A 182 18.32 -6.32 -10.63
N TYR A 183 18.55 -5.09 -11.07
CA TYR A 183 19.39 -4.78 -12.24
C TYR A 183 20.72 -4.13 -11.87
N GLY A 184 20.97 -3.85 -10.57
CA GLY A 184 22.14 -3.13 -10.10
C GLY A 184 23.05 -3.95 -9.18
N ASP A 185 24.29 -3.47 -9.03
CA ASP A 185 25.24 -3.97 -8.04
C ASP A 185 25.14 -3.14 -6.75
N PRO A 186 24.69 -3.72 -5.62
CA PRO A 186 24.54 -2.98 -4.37
C PRO A 186 25.87 -2.48 -3.80
N GLU A 187 27.01 -3.13 -4.10
CA GLU A 187 28.31 -2.77 -3.53
C GLU A 187 28.91 -1.52 -4.19
N LYS A 188 28.57 -1.26 -5.46
CA LYS A 188 29.16 -0.18 -6.24
C LYS A 188 29.03 1.20 -5.60
N TYR A 189 27.89 1.50 -4.97
CA TYR A 189 27.65 2.79 -4.32
C TYR A 189 27.33 2.69 -2.82
N TYR A 190 27.50 1.51 -2.23
CA TYR A 190 27.11 1.25 -0.84
C TYR A 190 27.67 2.29 0.15
N THR A 191 28.99 2.52 0.12
CA THR A 191 29.65 3.46 1.07
C THR A 191 29.08 4.88 0.95
N GLY A 192 28.85 5.37 -0.27
CA GLY A 192 28.28 6.70 -0.49
C GLY A 192 26.84 6.80 -0.02
N VAL A 193 26.00 5.83 -0.34
CA VAL A 193 24.60 5.77 0.07
C VAL A 193 24.47 5.59 1.58
N ARG A 194 25.33 4.77 2.20
CA ARG A 194 25.41 4.58 3.65
C ARG A 194 25.78 5.89 4.36
N GLY A 195 26.75 6.63 3.82
CA GLY A 195 27.14 7.94 4.35
C GLY A 195 26.01 8.98 4.29
N LEU A 196 25.17 8.95 3.25
CA LEU A 196 23.99 9.81 3.18
C LEU A 196 22.99 9.49 4.32
N TRP A 197 22.73 8.22 4.57
CA TRP A 197 21.87 7.79 5.67
C TRP A 197 22.39 8.27 7.04
N GLU A 198 23.69 8.20 7.28
CA GLU A 198 24.31 8.51 8.57
C GLU A 198 24.43 10.02 8.85
N HIS A 199 24.59 10.86 7.83
CA HIS A 199 25.06 12.24 8.01
C HIS A 199 24.15 13.31 7.42
N GLU A 200 23.15 12.97 6.62
CA GLU A 200 22.35 13.94 5.88
C GLU A 200 20.93 14.08 6.43
N ASN A 201 20.41 15.30 6.38
CA ASN A 201 18.98 15.54 6.54
C ASN A 201 18.27 15.32 5.19
N LEU A 202 17.81 14.11 4.98
CA LEU A 202 17.27 13.64 3.71
C LEU A 202 15.89 14.21 3.33
N HIS A 203 15.26 14.96 4.24
CA HIS A 203 14.08 15.76 3.90
C HIS A 203 14.37 16.84 2.83
N ARG A 204 15.63 17.25 2.70
CA ARG A 204 16.08 18.19 1.68
C ARG A 204 16.57 17.51 0.40
N GLY A 205 16.42 16.19 0.31
CA GLY A 205 16.96 15.36 -0.76
C GLY A 205 18.48 15.15 -0.63
N CYS A 206 19.05 14.46 -1.59
CA CYS A 206 20.49 14.14 -1.65
C CYS A 206 21.19 14.72 -2.88
N ARG A 207 20.69 15.83 -3.42
CA ARG A 207 21.26 16.49 -4.62
C ARG A 207 22.68 17.02 -4.43
N SER A 208 23.10 17.22 -3.18
CA SER A 208 24.48 17.56 -2.82
C SER A 208 25.46 16.41 -3.01
N TRP A 209 24.96 15.17 -3.04
CA TRP A 209 25.80 14.01 -3.31
C TRP A 209 26.29 14.05 -4.77
N ARG A 210 27.49 14.59 -4.95
CA ARG A 210 28.16 14.68 -6.25
C ARG A 210 28.91 13.38 -6.49
N HIS A 211 28.40 12.58 -7.41
CA HIS A 211 29.20 11.54 -8.03
C HIS A 211 29.97 12.17 -9.20
N THR A 212 31.26 11.91 -9.29
CA THR A 212 32.14 12.50 -10.33
C THR A 212 31.93 11.90 -11.71
N ASP A 213 31.22 10.76 -11.81
CA ASP A 213 30.94 10.11 -13.07
C ASP A 213 29.74 10.75 -13.75
N ASN A 214 29.92 11.17 -15.00
CA ASN A 214 28.83 11.67 -15.85
C ASN A 214 27.75 10.60 -16.12
N ASP A 215 28.07 9.31 -15.89
CA ASP A 215 27.20 8.16 -16.10
C ASP A 215 26.89 7.46 -14.77
N LEU A 216 26.07 8.09 -13.95
CA LEU A 216 25.57 7.46 -12.71
C LEU A 216 24.74 6.23 -13.06
N ASP A 217 25.19 5.07 -12.62
CA ASP A 217 24.42 3.82 -12.74
C ASP A 217 23.27 3.81 -11.73
N ILE A 218 22.11 4.28 -12.18
CA ILE A 218 20.91 4.44 -11.36
C ILE A 218 20.38 3.11 -10.80
N TYR A 219 20.65 1.99 -11.48
CA TYR A 219 20.25 0.66 -10.99
C TYR A 219 21.10 0.24 -9.79
N SER A 220 22.42 0.47 -9.85
CA SER A 220 23.31 0.22 -8.71
C SER A 220 23.07 1.17 -7.54
N VAL A 221 22.65 2.42 -7.81
CA VAL A 221 22.17 3.34 -6.74
C VAL A 221 20.93 2.78 -6.08
N ALA A 222 19.96 2.28 -6.85
CA ALA A 222 18.75 1.65 -6.32
C ALA A 222 19.07 0.40 -5.49
N ALA A 223 19.99 -0.45 -5.96
CA ALA A 223 20.42 -1.65 -5.26
C ALA A 223 21.13 -1.33 -3.93
N ALA A 224 22.04 -0.34 -3.92
CA ALA A 224 22.69 0.14 -2.69
C ALA A 224 21.69 0.77 -1.72
N THR A 225 20.69 1.49 -2.23
CA THR A 225 19.61 2.06 -1.41
C THR A 225 18.80 0.98 -0.70
N GLN A 226 18.39 -0.05 -1.44
CA GLN A 226 17.63 -1.16 -0.85
C GLN A 226 18.45 -1.90 0.20
N LYS A 227 19.74 -2.14 -0.05
CA LYS A 227 20.64 -2.79 0.91
C LYS A 227 20.74 -2.00 2.22
N VAL A 228 20.99 -0.69 2.16
CA VAL A 228 21.02 0.17 3.36
C VAL A 228 19.66 0.20 4.07
N TYR A 229 18.57 0.27 3.30
CA TYR A 229 17.21 0.21 3.85
C TYR A 229 16.97 -1.09 4.62
N GLU A 230 17.33 -2.24 4.06
CA GLU A 230 17.14 -3.56 4.67
C GLU A 230 17.96 -3.71 5.96
N GLU A 231 19.20 -3.23 5.97
CA GLU A 231 20.04 -3.23 7.17
C GLU A 231 19.45 -2.38 8.31
N GLU A 232 18.93 -1.19 8.01
CA GLU A 232 18.31 -0.33 9.01
C GLU A 232 16.91 -0.87 9.44
N PHE A 233 16.17 -1.43 8.51
CA PHE A 233 14.89 -2.10 8.82
C PHE A 233 15.09 -3.30 9.74
N GLU A 234 16.12 -4.12 9.50
CA GLU A 234 16.46 -5.26 10.35
C GLU A 234 16.85 -4.82 11.77
N LYS A 235 17.59 -3.72 11.92
CA LYS A 235 17.90 -3.14 13.25
C LYS A 235 16.63 -2.71 14.00
N LEU A 236 15.65 -2.13 13.30
CA LEU A 236 14.36 -1.76 13.90
C LEU A 236 13.55 -3.00 14.32
N LEU A 237 13.60 -4.08 13.54
CA LEU A 237 12.95 -5.36 13.89
C LEU A 237 13.60 -6.01 15.11
N ILE A 238 14.93 -6.03 15.20
CA ILE A 238 15.67 -6.52 16.37
C ILE A 238 15.25 -5.72 17.62
N LEU A 239 15.31 -4.39 17.52
CA LEU A 239 14.91 -3.51 18.62
C LEU A 239 13.44 -3.74 19.04
N ALA A 240 12.53 -3.94 18.07
CA ALA A 240 11.13 -4.20 18.35
C ALA A 240 10.92 -5.55 19.06
N ALA A 241 11.65 -6.60 18.65
CA ALA A 241 11.60 -7.90 19.29
C ALA A 241 12.19 -7.87 20.73
N GLU A 242 13.29 -7.12 20.95
CA GLU A 242 13.90 -6.97 22.28
C GLU A 242 13.04 -6.16 23.26
N MET A 243 12.24 -5.21 22.76
CA MET A 243 11.39 -4.35 23.59
C MET A 243 10.05 -4.97 23.99
N THR A 244 9.68 -6.07 23.39
CA THR A 244 8.38 -6.72 23.62
C THR A 244 8.53 -8.24 23.74
N ASP A 245 7.54 -8.90 24.34
CA ASP A 245 7.55 -10.35 24.50
C ASP A 245 6.62 -11.05 23.50
N SER A 246 6.07 -10.32 22.53
CA SER A 246 5.08 -10.87 21.58
C SER A 246 5.78 -11.45 20.35
N ASN A 247 5.34 -12.65 19.94
CA ASN A 247 5.74 -13.26 18.67
C ASN A 247 4.96 -12.72 17.46
N ASN A 248 3.96 -11.86 17.69
CA ASN A 248 3.12 -11.25 16.66
C ASN A 248 3.63 -9.87 16.32
N LEU A 249 3.81 -9.59 15.04
CA LEU A 249 4.16 -8.27 14.51
C LEU A 249 3.00 -7.68 13.70
N VAL A 250 2.71 -6.43 13.97
CA VAL A 250 1.93 -5.57 13.08
C VAL A 250 2.88 -4.53 12.47
N LEU A 251 3.03 -4.53 11.15
CA LEU A 251 3.90 -3.61 10.43
C LEU A 251 3.07 -2.58 9.67
N MET A 252 3.29 -1.29 9.96
CA MET A 252 2.51 -0.16 9.43
C MET A 252 3.40 1.02 9.02
N GLY A 253 2.80 2.04 8.43
CA GLY A 253 3.47 3.19 7.81
C GLY A 253 3.77 2.94 6.34
N GLY A 254 4.13 3.99 5.59
CA GLY A 254 4.40 3.92 4.15
C GLY A 254 5.50 2.91 3.80
N CYS A 255 6.48 2.72 4.67
CA CYS A 255 7.58 1.78 4.49
C CYS A 255 7.16 0.30 4.52
N ALA A 256 6.02 -0.04 5.11
CA ALA A 256 5.47 -1.40 5.07
C ALA A 256 5.05 -1.86 3.65
N LEU A 257 5.01 -0.93 2.68
CA LEU A 257 4.81 -1.24 1.26
C LEU A 257 6.07 -1.78 0.56
N ASN A 258 7.23 -1.78 1.24
CA ASN A 258 8.46 -2.39 0.71
C ASN A 258 8.39 -3.92 0.86
N CYS A 259 7.63 -4.56 -0.05
CA CYS A 259 7.42 -6.00 -0.04
C CYS A 259 8.71 -6.81 -0.23
N SER A 260 9.76 -6.21 -0.76
CA SER A 260 11.08 -6.88 -0.91
C SER A 260 11.80 -7.04 0.43
N ALA A 261 11.64 -6.08 1.36
CA ALA A 261 12.26 -6.14 2.68
C ALA A 261 11.40 -6.87 3.73
N ASN A 262 10.08 -6.91 3.55
CA ASN A 262 9.16 -7.41 4.59
C ASN A 262 9.45 -8.85 5.04
N HIS A 263 10.06 -9.69 4.18
CA HIS A 263 10.45 -11.05 4.54
C HIS A 263 11.46 -11.09 5.70
N ILE A 264 12.24 -10.03 5.94
CA ILE A 264 13.21 -9.97 7.04
C ILE A 264 12.50 -10.10 8.40
N ALA A 265 11.26 -9.62 8.50
CA ALA A 265 10.48 -9.70 9.72
C ALA A 265 10.20 -11.13 10.19
N THR A 266 10.15 -12.11 9.27
CA THR A 266 9.94 -13.53 9.60
C THR A 266 11.11 -14.18 10.35
N LYS A 267 12.28 -13.52 10.42
CA LYS A 267 13.40 -13.96 11.23
C LYS A 267 13.18 -13.73 12.74
N TYR A 268 12.31 -12.79 13.09
CA TYR A 268 12.13 -12.27 14.44
C TYR A 268 10.73 -12.46 15.01
N PHE A 269 9.74 -12.64 14.13
CA PHE A 269 8.32 -12.79 14.51
C PHE A 269 7.70 -13.96 13.75
N ASN A 270 6.81 -14.69 14.42
CA ASN A 270 6.14 -15.86 13.84
C ASN A 270 4.97 -15.44 12.95
N ASP A 271 4.14 -14.53 13.47
CA ASP A 271 2.93 -14.07 12.79
C ASP A 271 3.04 -12.58 12.46
N ILE A 272 2.82 -12.24 11.20
CA ILE A 272 2.99 -10.87 10.70
C ILE A 272 1.69 -10.40 10.05
N TRP A 273 1.17 -9.28 10.55
CA TRP A 273 0.06 -8.58 9.94
C TRP A 273 0.52 -7.28 9.30
N ILE A 274 0.26 -7.14 8.01
CA ILE A 274 0.44 -5.90 7.26
C ILE A 274 -0.91 -5.59 6.62
N MET A 275 -1.57 -4.53 7.07
CA MET A 275 -2.84 -4.10 6.51
C MET A 275 -2.68 -3.75 5.02
N PRO A 276 -3.70 -3.97 4.16
CA PRO A 276 -3.59 -3.67 2.72
C PRO A 276 -3.35 -2.19 2.41
N ASN A 277 -3.65 -1.30 3.34
CA ASN A 277 -3.41 0.14 3.27
C ASN A 277 -2.59 0.63 4.47
N PRO A 278 -1.28 0.29 4.55
CA PRO A 278 -0.49 0.57 5.74
C PRO A 278 -0.02 2.03 5.84
N GLY A 279 -0.09 2.80 4.74
CA GLY A 279 0.30 4.22 4.68
C GLY A 279 -0.76 5.18 5.23
N ASP A 280 -0.57 6.48 4.98
CA ASP A 280 -1.38 7.58 5.52
C ASP A 280 -2.87 7.44 5.24
N ALA A 281 -3.26 6.92 4.08
CA ALA A 281 -4.67 6.72 3.77
C ALA A 281 -5.36 5.70 4.71
N GLY A 282 -4.65 4.65 5.16
CA GLY A 282 -5.17 3.72 6.16
C GLY A 282 -5.38 4.36 7.53
N SER A 283 -4.72 5.47 7.80
CA SER A 283 -4.86 6.22 9.06
C SER A 283 -6.23 6.87 9.24
N SER A 284 -7.07 6.97 8.20
CA SER A 284 -8.48 7.36 8.39
C SER A 284 -9.22 6.33 9.25
N LEU A 285 -9.05 5.05 8.99
CA LEU A 285 -9.55 3.96 9.83
C LEU A 285 -8.86 3.96 11.20
N GLY A 286 -7.55 4.18 11.19
CA GLY A 286 -6.74 4.21 12.39
C GLY A 286 -7.09 5.32 13.37
N ALA A 287 -7.53 6.48 12.91
CA ALA A 287 -7.96 7.58 13.78
C ALA A 287 -9.18 7.19 14.63
N ILE A 288 -10.14 6.47 14.05
CA ILE A 288 -11.30 5.94 14.78
C ILE A 288 -10.82 4.90 15.80
N ALA A 289 -10.04 3.93 15.35
CA ALA A 289 -9.57 2.84 16.19
C ALA A 289 -8.67 3.33 17.36
N ALA A 290 -7.84 4.36 17.12
CA ALA A 290 -6.98 4.97 18.13
C ALA A 290 -7.78 5.64 19.25
N ASN A 291 -8.84 6.37 18.93
CA ASN A 291 -9.66 7.05 19.90
C ASN A 291 -10.63 6.10 20.64
N ASN A 292 -11.20 5.13 19.92
CA ASN A 292 -12.18 4.20 20.50
C ASN A 292 -11.53 3.03 21.24
N ARG A 293 -10.26 2.68 20.94
CA ARG A 293 -9.52 1.57 21.56
C ARG A 293 -10.25 0.22 21.49
N LYS A 294 -10.87 -0.07 20.36
CA LYS A 294 -11.65 -1.28 20.12
C LYS A 294 -11.28 -1.94 18.80
N LYS A 295 -11.37 -3.26 18.77
CA LYS A 295 -11.27 -4.02 17.51
C LYS A 295 -12.35 -3.54 16.54
N LEU A 296 -11.98 -3.49 15.29
CA LEU A 296 -12.88 -3.29 14.16
C LEU A 296 -13.06 -4.63 13.46
N LYS A 297 -14.25 -4.91 13.01
CA LYS A 297 -14.56 -6.13 12.27
C LYS A 297 -13.97 -6.02 10.87
N TRP A 298 -12.77 -6.56 10.73
CA TRP A 298 -12.10 -6.61 9.44
C TRP A 298 -12.66 -7.74 8.57
N THR A 299 -13.27 -7.39 7.45
CA THR A 299 -13.86 -8.34 6.48
C THR A 299 -13.09 -8.39 5.16
N GLY A 300 -11.95 -7.69 5.08
CA GLY A 300 -11.13 -7.61 3.88
C GLY A 300 -10.98 -6.17 3.35
N PRO A 301 -10.24 -6.00 2.24
CA PRO A 301 -9.92 -4.69 1.69
C PRO A 301 -11.05 -4.08 0.85
N TYR A 302 -12.12 -4.80 0.57
CA TYR A 302 -13.17 -4.42 -0.38
C TYR A 302 -14.21 -3.50 0.28
N LEU A 303 -13.79 -2.27 0.57
CA LEU A 303 -14.53 -1.30 1.40
C LEU A 303 -14.95 -0.04 0.62
N GLY A 304 -14.47 0.13 -0.62
CA GLY A 304 -14.72 1.32 -1.41
C GLY A 304 -16.04 1.28 -2.17
N LYS A 305 -16.21 2.21 -3.12
CA LYS A 305 -17.39 2.30 -3.96
C LYS A 305 -17.62 1.00 -4.74
N SER A 306 -18.84 0.47 -4.68
CA SER A 306 -19.24 -0.71 -5.43
C SER A 306 -19.62 -0.38 -6.87
N MET A 307 -19.32 -1.30 -7.79
CA MET A 307 -19.66 -1.25 -9.22
C MET A 307 -20.20 -2.59 -9.69
N GLY A 308 -20.99 -2.56 -10.78
CA GLY A 308 -21.51 -3.76 -11.43
C GLY A 308 -22.50 -4.54 -10.58
N GLY A 309 -22.79 -5.76 -11.03
CA GLY A 309 -23.69 -6.71 -10.38
C GLY A 309 -22.95 -7.98 -9.93
N LYS A 310 -23.40 -9.14 -10.42
CA LYS A 310 -22.72 -10.41 -10.16
C LYS A 310 -21.37 -10.42 -10.87
N TYR A 311 -20.33 -10.90 -10.17
CA TYR A 311 -18.97 -10.99 -10.72
C TYR A 311 -18.96 -11.81 -12.02
N PRO A 312 -18.40 -11.27 -13.14
CA PRO A 312 -18.65 -11.77 -14.49
C PRO A 312 -17.70 -12.92 -14.90
N ILE A 313 -17.62 -14.00 -14.13
CA ILE A 313 -16.65 -15.10 -14.29
C ILE A 313 -16.62 -15.64 -15.72
N GLU A 314 -17.78 -15.97 -16.31
CA GLU A 314 -17.86 -16.57 -17.65
C GLU A 314 -17.31 -15.64 -18.75
N LYS A 315 -17.62 -14.33 -18.63
CA LYS A 315 -17.11 -13.32 -19.58
C LYS A 315 -15.59 -13.14 -19.45
N LEU A 316 -15.10 -13.12 -18.20
CA LEU A 316 -13.66 -13.02 -17.91
C LEU A 316 -12.91 -14.24 -18.47
N LEU A 317 -13.40 -15.45 -18.26
CA LEU A 317 -12.79 -16.67 -18.81
C LEU A 317 -12.80 -16.67 -20.34
N THR A 318 -13.92 -16.32 -20.96
CA THR A 318 -14.03 -16.25 -22.43
C THR A 318 -12.98 -15.30 -23.00
N GLU A 319 -12.81 -14.11 -22.39
CA GLU A 319 -11.83 -13.12 -22.86
C GLU A 319 -10.39 -13.56 -22.57
N LEU A 320 -10.10 -14.16 -21.40
CA LEU A 320 -8.80 -14.72 -21.09
C LEU A 320 -8.38 -15.82 -22.09
N HIS A 321 -9.30 -16.69 -22.47
CA HIS A 321 -9.02 -17.70 -23.50
C HIS A 321 -8.81 -17.11 -24.90
N SER A 322 -9.49 -16.02 -25.25
CA SER A 322 -9.42 -15.44 -26.59
C SER A 322 -8.24 -14.48 -26.77
N SER A 323 -8.01 -13.58 -25.82
CA SER A 323 -7.01 -12.51 -25.92
C SER A 323 -5.83 -12.65 -24.95
N GLY A 324 -5.99 -13.45 -23.90
CA GLY A 324 -5.02 -13.62 -22.83
C GLY A 324 -5.00 -12.48 -21.79
N ILE A 325 -5.79 -11.40 -21.97
CA ILE A 325 -5.80 -10.21 -21.10
C ILE A 325 -7.23 -9.70 -20.94
N VAL A 326 -7.67 -9.39 -19.71
CA VAL A 326 -8.99 -8.84 -19.43
C VAL A 326 -8.99 -7.89 -18.26
N GLY A 327 -9.81 -6.86 -18.29
CA GLY A 327 -10.09 -5.96 -17.17
C GLY A 327 -11.32 -6.41 -16.37
N VAL A 328 -11.26 -6.25 -15.06
CA VAL A 328 -12.41 -6.40 -14.16
C VAL A 328 -12.59 -5.17 -13.30
N ALA A 329 -13.82 -4.63 -13.27
CA ALA A 329 -14.22 -3.46 -12.49
C ALA A 329 -15.56 -3.74 -11.78
N ASN A 330 -15.58 -4.68 -10.83
CA ASN A 330 -16.80 -5.20 -10.22
C ASN A 330 -16.71 -5.20 -8.70
N GLY A 331 -17.85 -5.18 -8.01
CA GLY A 331 -17.93 -5.17 -6.56
C GLY A 331 -17.35 -3.92 -5.89
N PRO A 332 -17.19 -3.90 -4.56
CA PRO A 332 -16.57 -2.82 -3.82
C PRO A 332 -15.09 -2.67 -4.17
N ALA A 333 -14.61 -1.43 -4.37
CA ALA A 333 -13.21 -1.17 -4.68
C ALA A 333 -12.32 -1.49 -3.47
N GLU A 334 -11.06 -1.87 -3.73
CA GLU A 334 -10.07 -2.12 -2.70
C GLU A 334 -9.69 -0.84 -1.96
N PHE A 335 -9.65 -0.88 -0.63
CA PHE A 335 -9.08 0.16 0.23
C PHE A 335 -7.58 -0.08 0.39
N GLY A 336 -6.80 0.47 -0.52
CA GLY A 336 -5.35 0.31 -0.57
C GLY A 336 -4.77 0.64 -1.95
N PRO A 337 -3.44 0.67 -2.09
CA PRO A 337 -2.77 1.01 -3.34
C PRO A 337 -2.70 -0.16 -4.33
N ARG A 338 -3.13 -1.37 -3.93
CA ARG A 338 -3.06 -2.58 -4.76
C ARG A 338 -4.43 -2.96 -5.28
N ALA A 339 -4.48 -3.43 -6.53
CA ALA A 339 -5.63 -4.13 -7.08
C ALA A 339 -5.58 -5.60 -6.63
N LEU A 340 -6.68 -6.08 -6.08
CA LEU A 340 -6.78 -7.40 -5.45
C LEU A 340 -7.92 -8.24 -6.03
N GLY A 341 -8.42 -7.88 -7.22
CA GLY A 341 -9.43 -8.64 -7.94
C GLY A 341 -10.67 -7.86 -8.36
N ASN A 342 -10.97 -6.70 -7.74
CA ASN A 342 -12.16 -5.91 -8.05
C ASN A 342 -11.88 -4.71 -8.97
N ARG A 343 -10.63 -4.24 -9.06
CA ARG A 343 -10.17 -3.19 -9.97
C ARG A 343 -8.88 -3.62 -10.64
N SER A 344 -8.94 -4.77 -11.31
CA SER A 344 -7.78 -5.52 -11.79
C SER A 344 -7.73 -5.62 -13.30
N LEU A 345 -6.52 -5.60 -13.84
CA LEU A 345 -6.18 -6.13 -15.16
C LEU A 345 -5.56 -7.51 -14.92
N LEU A 346 -6.23 -8.55 -15.42
CA LEU A 346 -5.83 -9.94 -15.27
C LEU A 346 -5.28 -10.46 -16.60
N ALA A 347 -4.28 -11.35 -16.55
CA ALA A 347 -3.77 -11.98 -17.77
C ALA A 347 -3.20 -13.38 -17.51
N ASP A 348 -3.07 -14.18 -18.56
CA ASP A 348 -2.37 -15.47 -18.53
C ASP A 348 -0.87 -15.24 -18.28
N PRO A 349 -0.27 -15.75 -17.20
CA PRO A 349 1.14 -15.49 -16.87
C PRO A 349 2.13 -16.24 -17.75
N ARG A 350 1.70 -17.17 -18.60
CA ARG A 350 2.54 -18.11 -19.35
C ARG A 350 3.05 -17.56 -20.69
N GLY A 351 2.35 -16.58 -21.28
CA GLY A 351 2.72 -16.02 -22.59
C GLY A 351 3.99 -15.16 -22.52
N ASN A 352 4.93 -15.37 -23.42
CA ASN A 352 6.18 -14.61 -23.48
C ASN A 352 5.97 -13.13 -23.83
N ASP A 353 4.92 -12.79 -24.57
CA ASP A 353 4.53 -11.44 -25.00
C ASP A 353 3.65 -10.70 -23.99
N ILE A 354 3.02 -11.42 -23.07
CA ILE A 354 2.03 -10.87 -22.13
C ILE A 354 2.63 -9.72 -21.29
N LYS A 355 3.86 -9.89 -20.79
CA LYS A 355 4.54 -8.84 -20.01
C LYS A 355 4.68 -7.54 -20.81
N ASP A 356 5.08 -7.61 -22.06
CA ASP A 356 5.26 -6.45 -22.93
C ASP A 356 3.93 -5.83 -23.28
N ARG A 357 2.92 -6.61 -23.69
CA ARG A 357 1.57 -6.14 -24.00
C ARG A 357 0.94 -5.40 -22.81
N VAL A 358 1.00 -5.98 -21.60
CA VAL A 358 0.46 -5.34 -20.40
C VAL A 358 1.23 -4.08 -20.05
N ASN A 359 2.58 -4.04 -20.20
CA ASN A 359 3.36 -2.82 -19.99
C ASN A 359 3.04 -1.70 -20.99
N GLU A 360 2.72 -2.03 -22.24
CA GLU A 360 2.27 -1.08 -23.28
C GLU A 360 0.89 -0.49 -22.91
N ILE A 361 -0.08 -1.32 -22.53
CA ILE A 361 -1.39 -0.87 -22.03
C ILE A 361 -1.19 0.09 -20.85
N LYS A 362 -0.34 -0.26 -19.90
CA LYS A 362 -0.05 0.51 -18.68
C LYS A 362 0.82 1.75 -18.94
N LYS A 363 1.38 1.95 -20.13
CA LYS A 363 2.32 3.03 -20.50
C LYS A 363 3.47 3.17 -19.51
N ARG A 364 4.13 2.05 -19.19
CA ARG A 364 5.20 2.02 -18.19
C ARG A 364 6.46 1.30 -18.67
N GLN A 365 7.52 1.35 -17.87
CA GLN A 365 8.82 0.77 -18.20
C GLN A 365 8.71 -0.76 -18.37
N LYS A 366 9.31 -1.31 -19.44
CA LYS A 366 9.26 -2.74 -19.80
C LYS A 366 9.90 -3.66 -18.76
N PHE A 367 10.87 -3.17 -17.98
CA PHE A 367 11.55 -3.98 -16.95
C PHE A 367 10.65 -4.34 -15.77
N ARG A 368 9.57 -3.59 -15.55
CA ARG A 368 8.71 -3.79 -14.37
C ARG A 368 7.97 -5.12 -14.43
N PRO A 369 8.07 -5.94 -13.36
CA PRO A 369 7.33 -7.19 -13.27
C PRO A 369 5.87 -6.94 -12.91
N PHE A 370 5.06 -7.99 -13.03
CA PHE A 370 3.71 -8.05 -12.52
C PHE A 370 3.60 -9.02 -11.36
N ALA A 371 2.53 -8.91 -10.59
CA ALA A 371 2.23 -9.80 -9.49
C ALA A 371 1.36 -10.96 -9.99
N PRO A 372 1.60 -12.21 -9.56
CA PRO A 372 0.61 -13.27 -9.66
C PRO A 372 -0.47 -13.11 -8.60
N VAL A 373 -1.71 -13.50 -8.92
CA VAL A 373 -2.72 -13.92 -7.97
C VAL A 373 -2.91 -15.43 -8.13
N ILE A 374 -2.79 -16.18 -7.01
CA ILE A 374 -2.81 -17.65 -6.97
C ILE A 374 -3.73 -18.13 -5.86
N MET A 375 -4.43 -19.27 -6.08
CA MET A 375 -5.14 -19.95 -5.01
C MET A 375 -4.15 -20.35 -3.91
N ALA A 376 -4.47 -20.05 -2.64
CA ALA A 376 -3.56 -20.18 -1.50
C ALA A 376 -2.97 -21.59 -1.36
N GLU A 377 -3.80 -22.63 -1.54
CA GLU A 377 -3.39 -24.03 -1.45
C GLU A 377 -2.38 -24.49 -2.51
N HIS A 378 -2.27 -23.72 -3.59
CA HIS A 378 -1.28 -23.97 -4.65
C HIS A 378 -0.01 -23.13 -4.50
N ALA A 379 0.01 -22.09 -3.64
CA ALA A 379 1.09 -21.12 -3.59
C ALA A 379 2.46 -21.75 -3.30
N SER A 380 2.54 -22.64 -2.31
CA SER A 380 3.78 -23.31 -1.90
C SER A 380 4.37 -24.23 -2.99
N LYS A 381 3.57 -24.69 -3.94
CA LYS A 381 4.06 -25.48 -5.08
C LYS A 381 4.86 -24.61 -6.08
N TYR A 382 4.50 -23.34 -6.22
CA TYR A 382 5.05 -22.46 -7.24
C TYR A 382 5.99 -21.38 -6.69
N PHE A 383 5.88 -21.04 -5.41
CA PHE A 383 6.65 -19.97 -4.77
C PHE A 383 7.23 -20.39 -3.43
N ASP A 384 8.42 -19.90 -3.10
CA ASP A 384 9.02 -20.00 -1.78
C ASP A 384 8.56 -18.81 -0.92
N LEU A 385 7.28 -18.81 -0.49
CA LEU A 385 6.72 -17.76 0.34
C LEU A 385 7.34 -17.78 1.74
N PRO A 386 7.70 -16.62 2.29
CA PRO A 386 8.22 -16.52 3.66
C PRO A 386 7.14 -16.63 4.74
N VAL A 387 5.88 -16.62 4.34
CA VAL A 387 4.68 -16.69 5.18
C VAL A 387 3.68 -17.67 4.56
N GLU A 388 2.70 -18.14 5.32
CA GLU A 388 1.68 -19.05 4.82
C GLU A 388 0.78 -18.39 3.76
N GLU A 389 0.36 -17.12 4.00
CA GLU A 389 -0.49 -16.35 3.10
C GLU A 389 0.02 -14.92 2.88
N SER A 390 -0.19 -14.40 1.68
CA SER A 390 0.11 -13.01 1.29
C SER A 390 -1.08 -12.41 0.53
N PRO A 391 -2.23 -12.19 1.18
CA PRO A 391 -3.47 -11.83 0.47
C PRO A 391 -3.44 -10.43 -0.16
N TYR A 392 -2.53 -9.54 0.29
CA TYR A 392 -2.48 -8.15 -0.14
C TYR A 392 -1.16 -7.78 -0.83
N MET A 393 -0.42 -8.77 -1.37
CA MET A 393 0.87 -8.55 -2.04
C MET A 393 1.94 -7.94 -1.09
N GLN A 394 1.97 -8.38 0.17
CA GLN A 394 2.87 -7.84 1.19
C GLN A 394 4.30 -8.36 1.09
N PHE A 395 4.50 -9.50 0.42
CA PHE A 395 5.78 -10.20 0.35
C PHE A 395 6.17 -10.54 -1.08
N THR A 396 7.48 -10.58 -1.34
CA THR A 396 8.05 -11.23 -2.52
C THR A 396 8.48 -12.64 -2.18
N ALA A 397 8.43 -13.52 -3.17
CA ALA A 397 8.82 -14.91 -3.07
C ALA A 397 9.55 -15.37 -4.33
N ARG A 398 10.51 -16.26 -4.20
CA ARG A 398 11.18 -16.87 -5.36
C ARG A 398 10.19 -17.75 -6.12
N CYS A 399 10.12 -17.56 -7.43
CA CYS A 399 9.34 -18.43 -8.32
C CYS A 399 10.15 -19.71 -8.62
N LYS A 400 9.52 -20.87 -8.42
CA LYS A 400 10.16 -22.19 -8.67
C LYS A 400 10.22 -22.57 -10.14
N TYR A 401 9.39 -21.94 -10.98
CA TYR A 401 9.25 -22.22 -12.40
C TYR A 401 9.27 -20.93 -13.25
N PRO A 402 10.38 -20.16 -13.23
CA PRO A 402 10.43 -18.84 -13.87
C PRO A 402 10.20 -18.90 -15.37
N ASP A 403 10.67 -19.95 -16.04
CA ASP A 403 10.54 -20.12 -17.49
C ASP A 403 9.09 -20.41 -17.94
N LEU A 404 8.26 -20.95 -17.04
CA LEU A 404 6.85 -21.20 -17.33
C LEU A 404 5.97 -19.95 -17.16
N PHE A 405 6.43 -18.97 -16.36
CA PHE A 405 5.65 -17.78 -15.97
C PHE A 405 6.43 -16.48 -16.17
N PRO A 406 6.96 -16.21 -17.37
CA PRO A 406 7.86 -15.07 -17.58
C PRO A 406 7.20 -13.70 -17.33
N ALA A 407 5.86 -13.62 -17.41
CA ALA A 407 5.14 -12.37 -17.22
C ALA A 407 5.12 -11.88 -15.77
N ILE A 408 5.26 -12.77 -14.79
CA ILE A 408 5.15 -12.46 -13.36
C ILE A 408 6.47 -12.55 -12.60
N VAL A 409 7.55 -12.93 -13.26
CA VAL A 409 8.88 -13.08 -12.64
C VAL A 409 9.74 -11.86 -12.91
N HIS A 410 10.36 -11.35 -11.85
CA HIS A 410 11.33 -10.27 -11.91
C HIS A 410 12.73 -10.79 -12.30
N ALA A 411 13.67 -9.88 -12.62
CA ALA A 411 15.01 -10.25 -13.06
C ALA A 411 15.83 -11.05 -12.03
N ASP A 412 15.52 -10.90 -10.75
CA ASP A 412 16.12 -11.65 -9.63
C ASP A 412 15.44 -13.00 -9.35
N GLY A 413 14.47 -13.40 -10.16
CA GLY A 413 13.71 -14.64 -9.99
C GLY A 413 12.58 -14.58 -8.98
N THR A 414 12.27 -13.39 -8.44
CA THR A 414 11.20 -13.21 -7.46
C THR A 414 9.88 -12.74 -8.09
N SER A 415 8.79 -12.91 -7.36
CA SER A 415 7.45 -12.40 -7.67
C SER A 415 6.81 -11.83 -6.41
N ARG A 416 6.04 -10.73 -6.54
CA ARG A 416 5.22 -10.20 -5.46
C ARG A 416 3.87 -10.90 -5.44
N VAL A 417 3.73 -11.93 -4.61
CA VAL A 417 2.62 -12.87 -4.67
C VAL A 417 1.38 -12.34 -3.95
N GLN A 418 0.22 -12.48 -4.59
CA GLN A 418 -1.08 -12.43 -3.94
C GLN A 418 -1.63 -13.84 -3.81
N THR A 419 -1.86 -14.32 -2.57
CA THR A 419 -2.65 -15.51 -2.32
C THR A 419 -4.12 -15.16 -2.17
N VAL A 420 -5.02 -16.06 -2.51
CA VAL A 420 -6.46 -15.89 -2.30
C VAL A 420 -7.07 -17.21 -1.86
N THR A 421 -7.90 -17.15 -0.79
CA THR A 421 -8.77 -18.24 -0.36
C THR A 421 -10.21 -17.98 -0.76
N TRP A 422 -11.04 -19.00 -0.70
CA TRP A 422 -12.48 -18.86 -0.96
C TRP A 422 -13.14 -17.90 0.04
N GLU A 423 -12.72 -17.90 1.30
CA GLU A 423 -13.25 -17.05 2.36
C GLU A 423 -12.90 -15.58 2.14
N GLN A 424 -11.72 -15.30 1.58
CA GLN A 424 -11.24 -13.93 1.34
C GLN A 424 -11.91 -13.27 0.15
N HIS A 425 -12.12 -14.02 -0.94
CA HIS A 425 -12.75 -13.53 -2.16
C HIS A 425 -13.33 -14.68 -3.00
N PRO A 426 -14.57 -15.11 -2.69
CA PRO A 426 -15.19 -16.27 -3.36
C PRO A 426 -15.21 -16.20 -4.88
N GLU A 427 -15.50 -15.03 -5.44
CA GLU A 427 -15.64 -14.85 -6.88
C GLU A 427 -14.32 -14.93 -7.63
N LEU A 428 -13.26 -14.27 -7.11
CA LEU A 428 -11.92 -14.35 -7.67
C LEU A 428 -11.35 -15.77 -7.53
N TYR A 429 -11.58 -16.40 -6.39
CA TYR A 429 -11.19 -17.80 -6.19
C TYR A 429 -11.87 -18.71 -7.20
N ASN A 430 -13.19 -18.57 -7.44
CA ASN A 430 -13.92 -19.36 -8.41
C ASN A 430 -13.44 -19.09 -9.85
N LEU A 431 -13.07 -17.86 -10.19
CA LEU A 431 -12.42 -17.53 -11.46
C LEU A 431 -11.12 -18.31 -11.64
N LEU A 432 -10.24 -18.28 -10.63
CA LEU A 432 -8.94 -18.98 -10.64
C LEU A 432 -9.12 -20.50 -10.67
N HIS A 433 -10.08 -21.01 -9.91
CA HIS A 433 -10.36 -22.45 -9.88
C HIS A 433 -10.86 -22.95 -11.24
N THR A 434 -11.79 -22.24 -11.89
CA THR A 434 -12.25 -22.61 -13.23
C THR A 434 -11.12 -22.49 -14.26
N TRP A 435 -10.35 -21.41 -14.21
CA TRP A 435 -9.15 -21.24 -15.04
C TRP A 435 -8.15 -22.39 -14.86
N TYR A 436 -7.96 -22.85 -13.63
CA TYR A 436 -7.10 -23.99 -13.34
C TYR A 436 -7.63 -25.29 -13.93
N LEU A 437 -8.93 -25.55 -13.85
CA LEU A 437 -9.55 -26.74 -14.45
C LEU A 437 -9.39 -26.75 -15.98
N ASP A 438 -9.50 -25.60 -16.60
CA ASP A 438 -9.41 -25.45 -18.07
C ASP A 438 -7.95 -25.52 -18.58
N THR A 439 -7.00 -25.02 -17.80
CA THR A 439 -5.65 -24.73 -18.30
C THR A 439 -4.51 -25.41 -17.55
N GLY A 440 -4.79 -25.99 -16.40
CA GLY A 440 -3.79 -26.53 -15.46
C GLY A 440 -2.93 -25.46 -14.74
N CYS A 441 -3.23 -24.16 -14.93
CA CYS A 441 -2.51 -23.04 -14.30
C CYS A 441 -3.36 -22.45 -13.15
N PRO A 442 -2.93 -22.55 -11.88
CA PRO A 442 -3.71 -22.11 -10.72
C PRO A 442 -3.60 -20.62 -10.42
N MET A 443 -3.09 -19.82 -11.35
CA MET A 443 -2.81 -18.40 -11.16
C MET A 443 -3.08 -17.56 -12.41
N LEU A 444 -3.26 -16.28 -12.18
CA LEU A 444 -3.28 -15.24 -13.21
C LEU A 444 -2.28 -14.13 -12.84
N LEU A 445 -1.77 -13.40 -13.83
CA LEU A 445 -1.15 -12.10 -13.61
C LEU A 445 -2.23 -11.14 -13.10
N ASN A 446 -1.96 -10.37 -12.03
CA ASN A 446 -2.83 -9.34 -11.49
C ASN A 446 -2.10 -8.00 -11.39
N THR A 447 -2.68 -6.97 -11.97
CA THR A 447 -2.21 -5.59 -11.82
C THR A 447 -3.40 -4.63 -11.79
N SER A 448 -3.17 -3.40 -11.29
CA SER A 448 -4.24 -2.40 -11.18
C SER A 448 -4.83 -1.99 -12.52
N LEU A 449 -6.15 -1.83 -12.58
CA LEU A 449 -6.88 -1.35 -13.76
C LEU A 449 -6.75 0.18 -13.85
N ASN A 450 -5.61 0.63 -14.34
CA ASN A 450 -5.26 2.03 -14.60
C ASN A 450 -4.03 2.12 -15.50
N VAL A 451 -3.71 3.32 -15.94
CA VAL A 451 -2.44 3.64 -16.61
C VAL A 451 -1.55 4.50 -15.70
N LYS A 452 -0.27 4.64 -16.07
CA LYS A 452 0.69 5.46 -15.33
C LYS A 452 0.14 6.87 -15.03
N GLY A 453 0.26 7.29 -13.77
CA GLY A 453 -0.15 8.63 -13.32
C GLY A 453 -1.66 8.82 -13.11
N LYS A 454 -2.46 7.77 -13.28
CA LYS A 454 -3.91 7.80 -13.00
C LYS A 454 -4.27 6.87 -11.85
N PRO A 455 -5.27 7.22 -11.01
CA PRO A 455 -5.86 6.31 -10.05
C PRO A 455 -6.50 5.11 -10.73
N MET A 456 -6.80 4.06 -9.95
CA MET A 456 -7.60 2.92 -10.43
C MET A 456 -9.02 3.35 -10.79
N VAL A 457 -9.60 2.71 -11.80
CA VAL A 457 -11.01 2.86 -12.22
C VAL A 457 -11.95 2.83 -11.01
N ASN A 458 -12.93 3.74 -10.97
CA ASN A 458 -13.87 3.87 -9.86
C ASN A 458 -15.33 4.11 -10.30
N SER A 459 -15.59 4.13 -11.61
CA SER A 459 -16.93 4.24 -12.19
C SER A 459 -17.04 3.42 -13.48
N GLU A 460 -18.27 3.11 -13.89
CA GLU A 460 -18.54 2.44 -15.18
C GLU A 460 -17.94 3.25 -16.33
N LYS A 461 -18.10 4.58 -16.28
CA LYS A 461 -17.50 5.46 -17.27
C LYS A 461 -15.98 5.32 -17.34
N ASP A 462 -15.27 5.22 -16.20
CA ASP A 462 -13.82 5.02 -16.21
C ASP A 462 -13.45 3.68 -16.83
N ALA A 463 -14.28 2.64 -16.63
CA ALA A 463 -14.10 1.32 -17.21
C ALA A 463 -14.28 1.36 -18.73
N ASP A 464 -15.36 2.01 -19.22
CA ASP A 464 -15.63 2.21 -20.64
C ASP A 464 -14.53 3.04 -21.32
N ASP A 465 -14.11 4.13 -20.69
CA ASP A 465 -13.02 4.99 -21.17
C ASP A 465 -11.70 4.18 -21.27
N PHE A 466 -11.42 3.30 -20.29
CA PHE A 466 -10.25 2.43 -20.33
C PHE A 466 -10.32 1.44 -21.48
N GLU A 467 -11.46 0.75 -21.67
CA GLU A 467 -11.67 -0.19 -22.77
C GLU A 467 -11.50 0.48 -24.14
N GLN A 468 -12.12 1.65 -24.34
CA GLN A 468 -12.03 2.38 -25.60
C GLN A 468 -10.63 2.88 -25.92
N MET A 469 -9.89 3.36 -24.88
CA MET A 469 -8.55 3.95 -25.10
C MET A 469 -7.47 2.89 -25.32
N TYR A 470 -7.62 1.71 -24.71
CA TYR A 470 -6.53 0.71 -24.67
C TYR A 470 -6.88 -0.61 -25.33
N GLY A 471 -8.10 -0.75 -25.83
CA GLY A 471 -8.52 -1.94 -26.60
C GLY A 471 -8.57 -3.23 -25.76
N VAL A 472 -8.73 -3.11 -24.44
CA VAL A 472 -8.84 -4.24 -23.51
C VAL A 472 -10.25 -4.31 -22.97
N LYS A 473 -10.93 -5.43 -23.14
CA LYS A 473 -12.26 -5.66 -22.59
C LYS A 473 -12.27 -5.50 -21.08
N VAL A 474 -13.20 -4.71 -20.56
CA VAL A 474 -13.43 -4.50 -19.14
C VAL A 474 -14.84 -4.92 -18.78
N PHE A 475 -14.99 -5.85 -17.85
CA PHE A 475 -16.29 -6.32 -17.39
C PHE A 475 -16.58 -5.84 -15.97
N SER A 476 -17.81 -5.36 -15.76
CA SER A 476 -18.38 -4.94 -14.49
C SER A 476 -19.59 -5.78 -14.09
#